data_7db290f922a89eb44e9fc9268aa5c7f1
#
_entry.id   7db290f922a89eb44e9fc9268aa5c7f1
#
_cell.length_a   1.000
_cell.length_b   1.000
_cell.length_c   1.000
_cell.angle_alpha   90.00
_cell.angle_beta   90.00
_cell.angle_gamma   90.00
#
_symmetry.space_group_name_H-M   'P 1'
#
loop_
_entity.id
_entity.type
_entity.pdbx_description
1 polymer ?
#
loop_
_entity_poly.entity_id
_entity_poly.type
_entity_poly.pdbx_seq_one_letter_code
_entity_poly.pdbx_strand_id
1 'polypeptide(L)'
;MNSTKDKVFDNTAIIVSDGCCVQLGNTQALDDVTFSITKGKKVAVVGPNGGGKSTLFNALAGLVPVVNGSLKINGLSPQDAKGSISYVPQRDLINRNFPLSVKQVVEMGLVSKNSLNLFSRKQINLISIC
;
A
#
# COMPACT_ATOMS: atom_id res chain seq x y z
N MET A 1 -13.48 6.82 33.48
CA MET A 1 -12.11 7.36 33.43
C MET A 1 -11.51 6.97 32.08
N ASN A 2 -11.62 7.88 31.13
CA ASN A 2 -11.04 7.68 29.78
C ASN A 2 -9.55 7.94 29.84
N SER A 3 -8.75 6.88 29.74
CA SER A 3 -7.31 7.00 29.50
C SER A 3 -7.07 7.08 27.99
N THR A 4 -7.26 8.26 27.43
CA THR A 4 -6.74 8.59 26.10
C THR A 4 -5.22 8.64 26.27
N LYS A 5 -4.55 7.51 26.05
CA LYS A 5 -3.11 7.51 25.88
C LYS A 5 -2.83 8.30 24.60
N ASP A 6 -2.32 9.52 24.74
CA ASP A 6 -1.74 10.28 23.66
C ASP A 6 -0.62 9.42 23.04
N LYS A 7 -0.96 8.69 21.98
CA LYS A 7 0.03 7.97 21.18
C LYS A 7 0.78 9.01 20.37
N VAL A 8 1.90 9.48 20.91
CA VAL A 8 2.81 10.37 20.19
C VAL A 8 3.42 9.55 19.05
N PHE A 9 2.81 9.65 17.88
CA PHE A 9 3.44 9.14 16.66
C PHE A 9 4.61 10.03 16.31
N ASP A 10 5.77 9.42 16.07
CA ASP A 10 6.98 10.10 15.64
C ASP A 10 6.69 10.92 14.37
N ASN A 11 7.02 12.21 14.38
CA ASN A 11 6.86 13.12 13.24
C ASN A 11 7.61 12.65 11.97
N THR A 12 8.48 11.66 12.09
CA THR A 12 9.20 11.02 10.98
C THR A 12 8.51 9.78 10.42
N ALA A 13 7.35 9.40 10.97
CA ALA A 13 6.59 8.23 10.51
C ALA A 13 5.97 8.50 9.14
N ILE A 14 6.25 7.60 8.19
CA ILE A 14 5.66 7.63 6.83
C ILE A 14 4.41 6.78 6.73
N ILE A 15 4.25 5.76 7.58
CA ILE A 15 3.04 4.97 7.71
C ILE A 15 2.58 5.04 9.16
N VAL A 16 1.31 5.36 9.34
CA VAL A 16 0.67 5.42 10.66
C VAL A 16 -0.66 4.70 10.59
N SER A 17 -0.83 3.72 11.46
CA SER A 17 -2.10 3.02 11.70
C SER A 17 -2.53 3.30 13.13
N ASP A 18 -3.75 3.74 13.32
CA ASP A 18 -4.33 4.00 14.64
C ASP A 18 -5.72 3.37 14.71
N GLY A 19 -5.84 2.29 15.48
CA GLY A 19 -7.08 1.57 15.65
C GLY A 19 -7.67 1.00 14.35
N CYS A 20 -6.82 0.68 13.36
CA CYS A 20 -7.27 0.29 12.03
C CYS A 20 -8.06 -1.02 12.06
N CYS A 21 -9.31 -0.98 11.61
CA CYS A 21 -10.18 -2.13 11.42
C CYS A 21 -10.54 -2.29 9.94
N VAL A 22 -10.50 -3.53 9.46
CA VAL A 22 -10.92 -3.90 8.10
C VAL A 22 -11.88 -5.07 8.15
N GLN A 23 -12.97 -4.95 7.42
CA GLN A 23 -13.98 -5.99 7.29
C GLN A 23 -14.01 -6.52 5.86
N LEU A 24 -14.03 -7.84 5.70
CA LEU A 24 -14.19 -8.54 4.42
C LEU A 24 -15.48 -9.35 4.47
N GLY A 25 -16.52 -8.85 3.79
CA GLY A 25 -17.87 -9.40 3.93
C GLY A 25 -18.34 -9.33 5.38
N ASN A 26 -18.68 -10.47 5.97
CA ASN A 26 -19.12 -10.56 7.38
C ASN A 26 -17.97 -10.87 8.36
N THR A 27 -16.72 -10.93 7.88
CA THR A 27 -15.57 -11.28 8.72
C THR A 27 -14.73 -10.05 9.01
N GLN A 28 -14.49 -9.79 10.29
CA GLN A 28 -13.50 -8.79 10.71
C GLN A 28 -12.10 -9.38 10.49
N ALA A 29 -11.39 -8.85 9.51
CA ALA A 29 -10.09 -9.35 9.08
C ALA A 29 -8.93 -8.62 9.75
N LEU A 30 -9.13 -7.37 10.17
CA LEU A 30 -8.22 -6.60 11.03
C LEU A 30 -9.05 -5.95 12.14
N ASP A 31 -8.53 -6.00 13.37
CA ASP A 31 -9.16 -5.46 14.56
C ASP A 31 -8.15 -4.62 15.36
N ASP A 32 -8.44 -3.34 15.53
CA ASP A 32 -7.68 -2.37 16.35
C ASP A 32 -6.16 -2.38 16.09
N VAL A 33 -5.75 -2.47 14.81
CA VAL A 33 -4.33 -2.56 14.44
C VAL A 33 -3.68 -1.18 14.52
N THR A 34 -2.73 -1.05 15.46
CA THR A 34 -2.02 0.22 15.70
C THR A 34 -0.51 0.03 15.60
N PHE A 35 0.13 0.80 14.71
CA PHE A 35 1.58 0.85 14.54
C PHE A 35 2.02 2.11 13.82
N SER A 36 3.33 2.40 13.84
CA SER A 36 3.95 3.42 13.00
C SER A 36 5.25 2.91 12.40
N ILE A 37 5.55 3.35 11.18
CA ILE A 37 6.79 3.01 10.46
C ILE A 37 7.45 4.30 10.00
N THR A 38 8.68 4.51 10.44
CA THR A 38 9.50 5.66 10.04
C THR A 38 10.16 5.42 8.67
N LYS A 39 10.51 6.49 8.00
CA LYS A 39 11.16 6.47 6.69
C LYS A 39 12.45 5.61 6.70
N GLY A 40 12.65 4.84 5.65
CA GLY A 40 13.86 4.03 5.44
C GLY A 40 13.90 2.71 6.21
N LYS A 41 12.89 2.38 7.01
CA LYS A 41 12.82 1.10 7.72
C LYS A 41 12.36 -0.03 6.82
N LYS A 42 12.93 -1.22 7.03
CA LYS A 42 12.43 -2.49 6.47
C LYS A 42 11.67 -3.21 7.57
N VAL A 43 10.43 -3.58 7.28
CA VAL A 43 9.52 -4.20 8.25
C VAL A 43 9.02 -5.52 7.69
N ALA A 44 9.02 -6.56 8.52
CA ALA A 44 8.39 -7.84 8.21
C ALA A 44 7.13 -8.00 9.07
N VAL A 45 6.04 -8.42 8.42
CA VAL A 45 4.79 -8.78 9.09
C VAL A 45 4.75 -10.29 9.21
N VAL A 46 4.77 -10.80 10.43
CA VAL A 46 4.78 -12.23 10.73
C VAL A 46 3.50 -12.62 11.49
N GLY A 47 3.09 -13.86 11.36
CA GLY A 47 1.90 -14.39 12.04
C GLY A 47 1.34 -15.64 11.34
N PRO A 48 0.33 -16.30 11.95
CA PRO A 48 -0.28 -17.50 11.39
C PRO A 48 -1.01 -17.22 10.08
N ASN A 49 -1.32 -18.28 9.34
CA ASN A 49 -2.21 -18.18 8.18
C ASN A 49 -3.60 -17.76 8.64
N GLY A 50 -4.23 -16.84 7.90
CA GLY A 50 -5.50 -16.25 8.31
C GLY A 50 -5.37 -15.07 9.30
N GLY A 51 -4.18 -14.76 9.81
CA GLY A 51 -3.93 -13.67 10.78
C GLY A 51 -3.98 -12.24 10.18
N GLY A 52 -4.63 -12.03 9.05
CA GLY A 52 -4.85 -10.67 8.49
C GLY A 52 -3.66 -10.04 7.76
N LYS A 53 -2.51 -10.73 7.62
CA LYS A 53 -1.31 -10.16 6.97
C LYS A 53 -1.58 -9.63 5.55
N SER A 54 -2.20 -10.44 4.71
CA SER A 54 -2.57 -10.05 3.34
C SER A 54 -3.59 -8.92 3.33
N THR A 55 -4.53 -8.92 4.28
CA THR A 55 -5.52 -7.85 4.43
C THR A 55 -4.86 -6.53 4.80
N LEU A 56 -3.86 -6.56 5.69
CA LEU A 56 -3.09 -5.37 6.04
C LEU A 56 -2.35 -4.79 4.82
N PHE A 57 -1.69 -5.64 4.01
CA PHE A 57 -1.03 -5.18 2.79
C PHE A 57 -2.03 -4.66 1.76
N ASN A 58 -3.20 -5.28 1.63
CA ASN A 58 -4.26 -4.81 0.75
C ASN A 58 -4.84 -3.46 1.23
N ALA A 59 -4.98 -3.25 2.54
CA ALA A 59 -5.40 -1.97 3.10
C ALA A 59 -4.35 -0.88 2.84
N LEU A 60 -3.06 -1.18 3.05
CA LEU A 60 -1.95 -0.28 2.74
C LEU A 60 -1.91 0.06 1.24
N ALA A 61 -2.15 -0.91 0.36
CA ALA A 61 -2.22 -0.68 -1.08
C ALA A 61 -3.50 0.05 -1.53
N GLY A 62 -4.44 0.35 -0.61
CA GLY A 62 -5.71 0.99 -0.92
C GLY A 62 -6.67 0.11 -1.72
N LEU A 63 -6.50 -1.22 -1.65
CA LEU A 63 -7.34 -2.21 -2.35
C LEU A 63 -8.58 -2.57 -1.53
N VAL A 64 -8.54 -2.43 -0.21
CA VAL A 64 -9.68 -2.63 0.69
C VAL A 64 -9.84 -1.41 1.58
N PRO A 65 -11.08 -1.02 1.93
CA PRO A 65 -11.35 0.15 2.76
C PRO A 65 -11.06 -0.15 4.24
N VAL A 66 -10.64 0.87 4.97
CA VAL A 66 -10.63 0.89 6.44
C VAL A 66 -12.02 1.26 6.91
N VAL A 67 -12.60 0.47 7.81
CA VAL A 67 -13.98 0.66 8.32
C VAL A 67 -13.99 1.50 9.59
N ASN A 68 -12.98 1.30 10.46
CA ASN A 68 -12.78 2.04 11.70
C ASN A 68 -11.31 2.37 11.90
N GLY A 69 -11.04 3.41 12.71
CA GLY A 69 -9.69 3.90 12.94
C GLY A 69 -9.14 4.67 11.75
N SER A 70 -7.82 4.72 11.64
CA SER A 70 -7.14 5.41 10.54
C SER A 70 -5.91 4.66 10.06
N LEU A 71 -5.65 4.76 8.76
CA LEU A 71 -4.42 4.28 8.12
C LEU A 71 -3.93 5.41 7.19
N LYS A 72 -2.73 5.88 7.41
CA LYS A 72 -2.15 7.00 6.66
C LYS A 72 -0.77 6.63 6.12
N ILE A 73 -0.47 7.10 4.92
CA ILE A 73 0.80 6.95 4.22
C ILE A 73 1.23 8.32 3.75
N ASN A 74 2.34 8.82 4.27
CA ASN A 74 2.77 10.21 4.07
C ASN A 74 1.67 11.23 4.40
N GLY A 75 0.87 10.96 5.44
CA GLY A 75 -0.24 11.82 5.85
C GLY A 75 -1.53 11.68 5.02
N LEU A 76 -1.49 10.94 3.91
CA LEU A 76 -2.62 10.71 3.00
C LEU A 76 -3.33 9.39 3.31
N SER A 77 -4.59 9.25 2.88
CA SER A 77 -5.25 7.94 2.87
C SER A 77 -4.55 6.98 1.90
N PRO A 78 -4.63 5.65 2.09
CA PRO A 78 -4.05 4.69 1.16
C PRO A 78 -4.54 4.86 -0.28
N GLN A 79 -5.81 5.25 -0.46
CA GLN A 79 -6.42 5.51 -1.77
C GLN A 79 -5.77 6.70 -2.49
N ASP A 80 -5.46 7.77 -1.75
CA ASP A 80 -4.81 8.97 -2.29
C ASP A 80 -3.31 8.79 -2.46
N ALA A 81 -2.70 7.93 -1.64
CA ALA A 81 -1.28 7.61 -1.67
C ALA A 81 -0.87 6.59 -2.74
N LYS A 82 -1.80 6.04 -3.53
CA LYS A 82 -1.54 4.99 -4.55
C LYS A 82 -0.37 5.30 -5.49
N GLY A 83 -0.17 6.56 -5.85
CA GLY A 83 0.95 6.98 -6.71
C GLY A 83 2.33 6.89 -6.07
N SER A 84 2.41 6.74 -4.74
CA SER A 84 3.66 6.64 -3.97
C SER A 84 3.93 5.24 -3.40
N ILE A 85 3.06 4.27 -3.73
CA ILE A 85 3.13 2.90 -3.22
C ILE A 85 3.37 1.94 -4.37
N SER A 86 4.32 1.02 -4.20
CA SER A 86 4.48 -0.13 -5.07
C SER A 86 4.04 -1.38 -4.31
N TYR A 87 3.07 -2.10 -4.86
CA TYR A 87 2.57 -3.35 -4.30
C TYR A 87 2.91 -4.53 -5.20
N VAL A 88 3.62 -5.51 -4.66
CA VAL A 88 3.94 -6.76 -5.36
C VAL A 88 3.10 -7.87 -4.74
N PRO A 89 2.07 -8.37 -5.45
CA PRO A 89 1.24 -9.45 -4.95
C PRO A 89 1.99 -10.78 -4.92
N GLN A 90 1.45 -11.75 -4.19
CA GLN A 90 1.95 -13.11 -4.19
C GLN A 90 1.87 -13.72 -5.60
N ARG A 91 2.85 -14.55 -5.94
CA ARG A 91 3.05 -15.07 -7.31
C ARG A 91 1.84 -15.78 -7.91
N ASP A 92 1.05 -16.45 -7.07
CA ASP A 92 -0.13 -17.21 -7.50
C ASP A 92 -1.32 -16.33 -7.90
N LEU A 93 -1.29 -15.04 -7.55
CA LEU A 93 -2.32 -14.06 -7.91
C LEU A 93 -2.02 -13.35 -9.24
N ILE A 94 -0.86 -13.62 -9.86
CA ILE A 94 -0.49 -13.01 -11.14
C ILE A 94 -1.06 -13.84 -12.26
N ASN A 95 -1.98 -13.25 -13.02
CA ASN A 95 -2.50 -13.88 -14.24
C ASN A 95 -1.39 -13.94 -15.31
N ARG A 96 -0.78 -15.11 -15.46
CA ARG A 96 0.30 -15.36 -16.45
C ARG A 96 -0.16 -15.32 -17.90
N ASN A 97 -1.46 -15.39 -18.15
CA ASN A 97 -2.02 -15.35 -19.48
C ASN A 97 -2.35 -13.92 -19.94
N PHE A 98 -1.97 -12.91 -19.15
CA PHE A 98 -2.17 -11.53 -19.54
C PHE A 98 -1.19 -11.14 -20.65
N PRO A 99 -1.67 -10.69 -21.83
CA PRO A 99 -0.84 -10.51 -23.01
C PRO A 99 -0.02 -9.22 -22.97
N LEU A 100 0.77 -9.04 -21.91
CA LEU A 100 1.68 -7.90 -21.77
C LEU A 100 3.13 -8.39 -21.76
N SER A 101 3.97 -7.73 -22.52
CA SER A 101 5.42 -7.88 -22.44
C SER A 101 5.95 -7.23 -21.16
N VAL A 102 7.12 -7.69 -20.68
CA VAL A 102 7.80 -7.10 -19.52
C VAL A 102 8.01 -5.58 -19.71
N LYS A 103 8.34 -5.15 -20.92
CA LYS A 103 8.48 -3.74 -21.28
C LYS A 103 7.20 -2.95 -21.01
N GLN A 104 6.05 -3.45 -21.45
CA GLN A 104 4.75 -2.79 -21.23
C GLN A 104 4.40 -2.70 -19.74
N VAL A 105 4.71 -3.73 -18.96
CA VAL A 105 4.48 -3.71 -17.50
C VAL A 105 5.32 -2.63 -16.82
N VAL A 106 6.59 -2.49 -17.22
CA VAL A 106 7.47 -1.44 -16.68
C VAL A 106 6.99 -0.05 -17.11
N GLU A 107 6.56 0.10 -18.38
CA GLU A 107 6.01 1.35 -18.90
C GLU A 107 4.73 1.78 -18.17
N MET A 108 3.90 0.86 -17.72
CA MET A 108 2.71 1.18 -16.91
C MET A 108 3.06 1.88 -15.59
N GLY A 109 4.23 1.60 -15.00
CA GLY A 109 4.73 2.29 -13.81
C GLY A 109 5.07 3.76 -14.03
N LEU A 110 5.24 4.19 -15.28
CA LEU A 110 5.53 5.57 -15.65
C LEU A 110 4.27 6.44 -15.82
N VAL A 111 3.09 5.82 -15.81
CA VAL A 111 1.81 6.54 -15.95
C VAL A 111 1.49 7.23 -14.63
N SER A 112 1.89 8.48 -14.49
CA SER A 112 1.48 9.35 -13.40
C SER A 112 0.05 9.84 -13.62
N LYS A 113 -0.71 10.04 -12.52
CA LYS A 113 -2.10 10.54 -12.54
C LYS A 113 -2.30 11.85 -13.34
N ASN A 114 -1.24 12.60 -13.61
CA ASN A 114 -1.28 13.89 -14.34
C ASN A 114 -0.76 13.79 -15.77
N SER A 115 -0.41 12.62 -16.26
CA SER A 115 0.21 12.45 -17.58
C SER A 115 -0.63 11.55 -18.48
N LEU A 116 -1.88 11.95 -18.74
CA LEU A 116 -2.64 11.45 -19.90
C LEU A 116 -2.09 12.01 -21.22
N ASN A 117 -1.13 12.93 -21.15
CA ASN A 117 -0.45 13.48 -22.31
C ASN A 117 1.07 13.34 -22.14
N LEU A 118 1.68 12.70 -23.08
CA LEU A 118 3.12 12.60 -23.34
C LEU A 118 3.85 11.43 -22.67
N PHE A 119 3.83 10.30 -23.34
CA PHE A 119 5.00 9.43 -23.41
C PHE A 119 6.16 10.25 -24.00
N SER A 120 6.91 10.92 -23.16
CA SER A 120 8.11 11.62 -23.60
C SER A 120 9.11 10.57 -24.06
N ARG A 121 9.56 10.66 -25.32
CA ARG A 121 10.62 9.81 -25.91
C ARG A 121 11.85 9.67 -24.98
N LYS A 122 12.09 10.65 -24.12
CA LYS A 122 13.22 10.69 -23.19
C LYS A 122 13.09 9.69 -22.02
N GLN A 123 11.88 9.29 -21.64
CA GLN A 123 11.65 8.28 -20.57
C GLN A 123 11.76 6.84 -21.09
N ILE A 124 11.46 6.63 -22.38
CA ILE A 124 11.61 5.31 -23.01
C ILE A 124 13.08 4.90 -23.14
N ASN A 125 13.99 5.85 -23.33
CA ASN A 125 15.43 5.58 -23.43
C ASN A 125 16.07 5.12 -22.12
N LEU A 126 15.48 5.44 -20.97
CA LEU A 126 15.95 4.97 -19.66
C LEU A 126 15.61 3.50 -19.39
N ILE A 127 14.60 2.96 -20.04
CA ILE A 127 14.16 1.56 -19.91
C ILE A 127 14.98 0.63 -20.81
N SER A 128 15.62 1.19 -21.85
CA SER A 128 16.42 0.42 -22.84
C SER A 128 17.86 0.12 -22.39
N ILE A 129 18.28 0.56 -21.21
CA ILE A 129 19.67 0.43 -20.70
C ILE A 129 19.76 -0.62 -19.58
N CYS A 130 18.65 -1.28 -19.20
CA CYS A 130 18.64 -2.39 -18.24
C CYS A 130 18.45 -3.72 -18.92
#